data_c9971a24c95d4f96bdc337573e3abfde
#
_entry.id   c9971a24c95d4f96bdc337573e3abfde
#
_cell.length_a   1.000
_cell.length_b   1.000
_cell.length_c   1.000
_cell.angle_alpha   90.00
_cell.angle_beta   90.00
_cell.angle_gamma   90.00
#
_symmetry.space_group_name_H-M   'P 1'
#
loop_
_entity.id
_entity.type
_entity.pdbx_description
1 polymer ?
#
loop_
_entity_poly.entity_id
_entity_poly.type
_entity_poly.pdbx_seq_one_letter_code
_entity_poly.pdbx_strand_id
1 'polypeptide(L)'
;VYGAWGVIIGGRLGYVLFYALDKWLENPLMIVYINQGGMSFHGGLMGVCLAILIFSRKYKISFLTLGDFAAPLVPTGLMFGRIGNFINQELYGRPTDGPWAMIFPADPELLPRHPSQLYEAALEGLVLFLIINWYARKPRLQGEVAGLFLVLYGAFRFSIEFVRQPDAQFAGQSALLESFNWMTRGQTLCIPMMLLGLWLMRKSFGPVETRIGGKR
;
A
#
# COMPACT_ATOMS: atom_id res chain seq x y z
N VAL A 1 -3.49 15.04 10.22
CA VAL A 1 -2.96 16.16 9.42
C VAL A 1 -1.57 15.84 8.85
N TYR A 2 -0.55 15.48 9.68
CA TYR A 2 0.81 15.19 9.20
C TYR A 2 0.85 14.12 8.11
N GLY A 3 0.18 12.98 8.33
CA GLY A 3 0.15 11.88 7.35
C GLY A 3 -0.51 12.28 6.03
N ALA A 4 -1.61 13.03 6.08
CA ALA A 4 -2.29 13.50 4.86
C ALA A 4 -1.38 14.39 4.01
N TRP A 5 -0.71 15.37 4.62
CA TRP A 5 0.28 16.18 3.92
C TRP A 5 1.46 15.36 3.41
N GLY A 6 1.91 14.37 4.21
CA GLY A 6 2.96 13.44 3.79
C GLY A 6 2.60 12.69 2.50
N VAL A 7 1.37 12.14 2.41
CA VAL A 7 0.88 11.45 1.20
C VAL A 7 0.82 12.40 0.01
N ILE A 8 0.19 13.56 0.17
CA ILE A 8 -0.03 14.51 -0.95
C ILE A 8 1.31 15.05 -1.48
N ILE A 9 2.13 15.58 -0.59
CA ILE A 9 3.42 16.16 -0.97
C ILE A 9 4.36 15.08 -1.52
N GLY A 10 4.50 13.98 -0.79
CA GLY A 10 5.37 12.88 -1.20
C GLY A 10 4.93 12.24 -2.51
N GLY A 11 3.62 11.99 -2.68
CA GLY A 11 3.06 11.43 -3.91
C GLY A 11 3.30 12.34 -5.12
N ARG A 12 3.11 13.64 -4.95
CA ARG A 12 3.34 14.61 -6.03
C ARG A 12 4.81 14.79 -6.36
N LEU A 13 5.67 14.98 -5.36
CA LEU A 13 7.11 15.06 -5.55
C LEU A 13 7.66 13.80 -6.20
N GLY A 14 7.25 12.61 -5.72
CA GLY A 14 7.67 11.35 -6.30
C GLY A 14 7.23 11.20 -7.76
N TYR A 15 6.03 11.65 -8.12
CA TYR A 15 5.59 11.64 -9.51
C TYR A 15 6.45 12.57 -10.37
N VAL A 16 6.64 13.81 -9.96
CA VAL A 16 7.42 14.79 -10.72
C VAL A 16 8.86 14.32 -10.92
N LEU A 17 9.51 13.84 -9.86
CA LEU A 17 10.92 13.46 -9.91
C LEU A 17 11.20 12.18 -10.69
N PHE A 18 10.28 11.18 -10.62
CA PHE A 18 10.53 9.88 -11.22
C PHE A 18 9.82 9.64 -12.55
N TYR A 19 8.74 10.40 -12.85
CA TYR A 19 7.90 10.13 -14.04
C TYR A 19 7.70 11.33 -14.95
N ALA A 20 7.95 12.56 -14.48
CA ALA A 20 7.64 13.76 -15.23
C ALA A 20 8.69 14.87 -15.07
N LEU A 21 9.96 14.48 -14.90
CA LEU A 21 11.05 15.42 -14.67
C LEU A 21 11.20 16.43 -15.83
N ASP A 22 11.16 15.94 -17.07
CA ASP A 22 11.30 16.78 -18.26
C ASP A 22 10.20 17.83 -18.34
N LYS A 23 8.93 17.41 -18.11
CA LYS A 23 7.77 18.31 -18.07
C LYS A 23 7.88 19.34 -16.96
N TRP A 24 8.45 18.95 -15.82
CA TRP A 24 8.64 19.87 -14.69
C TRP A 24 9.73 20.90 -14.99
N LEU A 25 10.81 20.54 -15.69
CA LEU A 25 11.85 21.47 -16.11
C LEU A 25 11.32 22.51 -17.11
N GLU A 26 10.36 22.12 -17.97
CA GLU A 26 9.68 23.03 -18.90
C GLU A 26 8.65 23.92 -18.20
N ASN A 27 7.91 23.37 -17.23
CA ASN A 27 6.88 24.10 -16.47
C ASN A 27 6.93 23.76 -14.97
N PRO A 28 7.72 24.49 -14.17
CA PRO A 28 7.86 24.24 -12.73
C PRO A 28 6.55 24.31 -11.94
N LEU A 29 5.56 25.08 -12.41
CA LEU A 29 4.26 25.23 -11.74
C LEU A 29 3.42 23.96 -11.78
N MET A 30 3.72 23.00 -12.66
CA MET A 30 2.99 21.73 -12.73
C MET A 30 3.00 20.97 -11.40
N ILE A 31 3.98 21.21 -10.52
CA ILE A 31 4.07 20.55 -9.20
C ILE A 31 2.85 20.84 -8.32
N VAL A 32 2.22 21.99 -8.45
CA VAL A 32 1.04 22.39 -7.68
C VAL A 32 -0.29 21.99 -8.33
N TYR A 33 -0.29 21.56 -9.58
CA TYR A 33 -1.51 21.18 -10.32
C TYR A 33 -1.93 19.74 -10.03
N ILE A 34 -2.31 19.46 -8.77
CA ILE A 34 -2.72 18.13 -8.30
C ILE A 34 -4.00 17.64 -9.02
N ASN A 35 -4.86 18.57 -9.44
CA ASN A 35 -6.10 18.30 -10.16
C ASN A 35 -5.90 17.70 -11.57
N GLN A 36 -4.70 17.79 -12.13
CA GLN A 36 -4.36 17.18 -13.43
C GLN A 36 -3.90 15.72 -13.30
N GLY A 37 -4.00 15.12 -12.10
CA GLY A 37 -3.51 13.78 -11.83
C GLY A 37 -1.99 13.73 -11.64
N GLY A 38 -1.43 12.50 -11.67
CA GLY A 38 0.00 12.28 -11.50
C GLY A 38 0.42 12.26 -10.02
N MET A 39 0.24 11.08 -9.40
CA MET A 39 0.68 10.78 -8.04
C MET A 39 1.51 9.50 -8.05
N SER A 40 2.61 9.48 -7.32
CA SER A 40 3.45 8.30 -7.14
C SER A 40 3.09 7.59 -5.83
N PHE A 41 2.74 6.31 -5.91
CA PHE A 41 2.51 5.50 -4.72
C PHE A 41 3.74 5.45 -3.80
N HIS A 42 4.93 5.19 -4.39
CA HIS A 42 6.17 5.13 -3.61
C HIS A 42 6.52 6.49 -2.98
N GLY A 43 6.30 7.56 -3.72
CA GLY A 43 6.47 8.92 -3.18
C GLY A 43 5.52 9.20 -2.02
N GLY A 44 4.26 8.83 -2.13
CA GLY A 44 3.27 8.95 -1.05
C GLY A 44 3.64 8.13 0.18
N LEU A 45 4.09 6.89 -0.01
CA LEU A 45 4.55 6.02 1.08
C LEU A 45 5.77 6.60 1.80
N MET A 46 6.78 7.06 1.06
CA MET A 46 7.95 7.73 1.65
C MET A 46 7.55 9.01 2.40
N GLY A 47 6.65 9.79 1.83
CA GLY A 47 6.14 11.02 2.45
C GLY A 47 5.41 10.75 3.77
N VAL A 48 4.56 9.72 3.82
CA VAL A 48 3.89 9.31 5.06
C VAL A 48 4.88 8.81 6.10
N CYS A 49 5.84 7.97 5.71
CA CYS A 49 6.86 7.49 6.63
C CYS A 49 7.70 8.64 7.22
N LEU A 50 8.08 9.60 6.39
CA LEU A 50 8.79 10.80 6.83
C LEU A 50 7.93 11.66 7.78
N ALA A 51 6.66 11.86 7.46
CA ALA A 51 5.74 12.61 8.31
C ALA A 51 5.55 11.95 9.68
N ILE A 52 5.41 10.62 9.72
CA ILE A 52 5.36 9.84 10.97
C ILE A 52 6.67 9.96 11.74
N LEU A 53 7.82 9.92 11.07
CA LEU A 53 9.13 10.08 11.70
C LEU A 53 9.31 11.47 12.32
N ILE A 54 8.93 12.52 11.61
CA ILE A 54 8.95 13.92 12.12
C ILE A 54 8.02 14.03 13.32
N PHE A 55 6.82 13.49 13.26
CA PHE A 55 5.86 13.49 14.35
C PHE A 55 6.41 12.73 15.58
N SER A 56 6.95 11.55 15.35
CA SER A 56 7.59 10.71 16.36
C SER A 56 8.67 11.49 17.14
N ARG A 57 9.57 12.15 16.43
CA ARG A 57 10.65 12.94 17.05
C ARG A 57 10.13 14.17 17.79
N LYS A 58 9.19 14.89 17.19
CA LYS A 58 8.61 16.11 17.77
C LYS A 58 7.88 15.84 19.09
N TYR A 59 7.11 14.76 19.15
CA TYR A 59 6.26 14.43 20.30
C TYR A 59 6.87 13.33 21.21
N LYS A 60 8.09 12.86 20.88
CA LYS A 60 8.80 11.80 21.63
C LYS A 60 7.98 10.52 21.79
N ILE A 61 7.20 10.17 20.74
CA ILE A 61 6.43 8.93 20.65
C ILE A 61 7.19 7.97 19.72
N SER A 62 7.30 6.69 20.10
CA SER A 62 7.97 5.69 19.24
C SER A 62 7.35 5.62 17.85
N PHE A 63 8.18 5.53 16.82
CA PHE A 63 7.75 5.31 15.44
C PHE A 63 6.90 4.05 15.30
N LEU A 64 7.27 2.96 16.01
CA LEU A 64 6.53 1.71 16.00
C LEU A 64 5.16 1.84 16.66
N THR A 65 5.02 2.62 17.74
CA THR A 65 3.71 2.92 18.35
C THR A 65 2.80 3.64 17.40
N LEU A 66 3.33 4.59 16.61
CA LEU A 66 2.55 5.29 15.59
C LEU A 66 2.19 4.36 14.43
N GLY A 67 3.07 3.43 14.06
CA GLY A 67 2.80 2.37 13.09
C GLY A 67 1.66 1.46 13.54
N ASP A 68 1.69 1.00 14.80
CA ASP A 68 0.63 0.17 15.39
C ASP A 68 -0.72 0.90 15.44
N PHE A 69 -0.71 2.21 15.68
CA PHE A 69 -1.92 3.02 15.61
C PHE A 69 -2.45 3.19 14.18
N ALA A 70 -1.55 3.33 13.20
CA ALA A 70 -1.95 3.52 11.80
C ALA A 70 -2.40 2.22 11.12
N ALA A 71 -1.80 1.08 11.48
CA ALA A 71 -2.03 -0.21 10.84
C ALA A 71 -3.52 -0.62 10.75
N PRO A 72 -4.38 -0.45 11.77
CA PRO A 72 -5.81 -0.76 11.68
C PRO A 72 -6.60 0.15 10.72
N LEU A 73 -6.08 1.33 10.39
CA LEU A 73 -6.76 2.32 9.55
C LEU A 73 -6.45 2.14 8.07
N VAL A 74 -5.23 1.67 7.75
CA VAL A 74 -4.75 1.52 6.36
C VAL A 74 -5.68 0.66 5.49
N PRO A 75 -6.19 -0.50 5.97
CA PRO A 75 -7.02 -1.38 5.14
C PRO A 75 -8.29 -0.72 4.61
N THR A 76 -8.87 0.22 5.35
CA THR A 76 -10.07 0.95 4.88
C THR A 76 -9.76 1.80 3.66
N GLY A 77 -8.61 2.47 3.66
CA GLY A 77 -8.14 3.24 2.51
C GLY A 77 -7.85 2.35 1.29
N LEU A 78 -7.23 1.19 1.51
CA LEU A 78 -6.99 0.19 0.46
C LEU A 78 -8.31 -0.29 -0.13
N MET A 79 -9.28 -0.67 0.71
CA MET A 79 -10.60 -1.12 0.27
C MET A 79 -11.28 -0.11 -0.65
N PHE A 80 -11.42 1.13 -0.18
CA PHE A 80 -12.11 2.16 -0.96
C PHE A 80 -11.33 2.56 -2.22
N GLY A 81 -10.00 2.56 -2.18
CA GLY A 81 -9.16 2.75 -3.35
C GLY A 81 -9.41 1.69 -4.42
N ARG A 82 -9.53 0.40 -4.03
CA ARG A 82 -9.81 -0.70 -4.97
C ARG A 82 -11.24 -0.67 -5.50
N ILE A 83 -12.20 -0.30 -4.68
CA ILE A 83 -13.58 -0.05 -5.16
C ILE A 83 -13.58 1.10 -6.19
N GLY A 84 -12.81 2.16 -5.94
CA GLY A 84 -12.63 3.24 -6.91
C GLY A 84 -12.03 2.75 -8.24
N ASN A 85 -10.97 1.93 -8.20
CA ASN A 85 -10.39 1.33 -9.40
C ASN A 85 -11.42 0.46 -10.16
N PHE A 86 -12.28 -0.28 -9.45
CA PHE A 86 -13.34 -1.07 -10.06
C PHE A 86 -14.38 -0.19 -10.77
N ILE A 87 -14.83 0.90 -10.12
CA ILE A 87 -15.77 1.86 -10.71
C ILE A 87 -15.16 2.53 -11.94
N ASN A 88 -13.88 2.88 -11.87
CA ASN A 88 -13.14 3.47 -12.99
C ASN A 88 -12.76 2.45 -14.09
N GLN A 89 -13.03 1.15 -13.87
CA GLN A 89 -12.70 0.07 -14.81
C GLN A 89 -11.19 -0.01 -15.11
N GLU A 90 -10.37 0.27 -14.13
CA GLU A 90 -8.91 0.23 -14.25
C GLU A 90 -8.29 -0.86 -13.36
N LEU A 91 -7.06 -1.31 -13.68
CA LEU A 91 -6.31 -2.30 -12.92
C LEU A 91 -7.05 -3.65 -12.75
N TYR A 92 -7.80 -4.06 -13.78
CA TYR A 92 -8.45 -5.37 -13.82
C TYR A 92 -7.44 -6.52 -13.91
N GLY A 93 -7.91 -7.75 -13.68
CA GLY A 93 -7.08 -8.94 -13.66
C GLY A 93 -6.81 -9.55 -15.04
N ARG A 94 -6.14 -10.69 -15.00
CA ARG A 94 -5.85 -11.50 -16.20
C ARG A 94 -7.13 -12.04 -16.81
N PRO A 95 -7.13 -12.38 -18.13
CA PRO A 95 -8.25 -13.08 -18.76
C PRO A 95 -8.58 -14.38 -18.04
N THR A 96 -9.87 -14.73 -17.95
CA THR A 96 -10.36 -15.95 -17.30
C THR A 96 -11.71 -16.37 -17.88
N ASP A 97 -11.93 -17.69 -17.94
CA ASP A 97 -13.20 -18.30 -18.34
C ASP A 97 -14.07 -18.68 -17.13
N GLY A 98 -13.68 -18.28 -15.92
CA GLY A 98 -14.41 -18.57 -14.69
C GLY A 98 -15.80 -17.92 -14.66
N PRO A 99 -16.79 -18.47 -13.93
CA PRO A 99 -18.16 -17.96 -13.88
C PRO A 99 -18.28 -16.56 -13.27
N TRP A 100 -17.24 -16.06 -12.63
CA TRP A 100 -17.13 -14.71 -12.06
C TRP A 100 -16.40 -13.72 -12.97
N ALA A 101 -16.05 -14.14 -14.21
CA ALA A 101 -15.39 -13.26 -15.16
C ALA A 101 -16.27 -12.06 -15.50
N MET A 102 -15.65 -10.90 -15.63
CA MET A 102 -16.31 -9.64 -15.99
C MET A 102 -15.65 -9.02 -17.22
N ILE A 103 -16.46 -8.46 -18.11
CA ILE A 103 -15.99 -7.67 -19.24
C ILE A 103 -15.99 -6.21 -18.81
N PHE A 104 -14.83 -5.57 -18.91
CA PHE A 104 -14.66 -4.16 -18.58
C PHE A 104 -14.72 -3.33 -19.86
N PRO A 105 -15.71 -2.42 -20.01
CA PRO A 105 -15.82 -1.57 -21.22
C PRO A 105 -14.58 -0.71 -21.49
N ALA A 106 -13.79 -0.40 -20.48
CA ALA A 106 -12.52 0.34 -20.62
C ALA A 106 -11.34 -0.55 -21.06
N ASP A 107 -11.53 -1.88 -21.12
CA ASP A 107 -10.50 -2.80 -21.64
C ASP A 107 -10.52 -2.77 -23.17
N PRO A 108 -9.41 -2.38 -23.85
CA PRO A 108 -9.35 -2.37 -25.32
C PRO A 108 -9.58 -3.75 -25.96
N GLU A 109 -9.29 -4.83 -25.24
CA GLU A 109 -9.44 -6.21 -25.72
C GLU A 109 -10.84 -6.76 -25.49
N LEU A 110 -11.65 -6.15 -24.61
CA LEU A 110 -13.01 -6.58 -24.22
C LEU A 110 -13.08 -8.06 -23.80
N LEU A 111 -12.00 -8.58 -23.21
CA LEU A 111 -11.94 -9.97 -22.76
C LEU A 111 -12.62 -10.16 -21.39
N PRO A 112 -13.18 -11.36 -21.13
CA PRO A 112 -13.59 -11.75 -19.78
C PRO A 112 -12.37 -11.81 -18.86
N ARG A 113 -12.37 -11.05 -17.77
CA ARG A 113 -11.23 -10.93 -16.84
C ARG A 113 -11.64 -11.13 -15.40
N HIS A 114 -10.65 -11.48 -14.57
CA HIS A 114 -10.82 -11.45 -13.13
C HIS A 114 -11.10 -10.02 -12.64
N PRO A 115 -12.15 -9.78 -11.84
CA PRO A 115 -12.34 -8.50 -11.14
C PRO A 115 -11.37 -8.40 -9.95
N SER A 116 -10.06 -8.35 -10.25
CA SER A 116 -9.01 -8.40 -9.22
C SER A 116 -9.11 -7.26 -8.22
N GLN A 117 -9.65 -6.10 -8.62
CA GLN A 117 -9.93 -4.97 -7.73
C GLN A 117 -10.85 -5.37 -6.57
N LEU A 118 -11.89 -6.20 -6.84
CA LEU A 118 -12.81 -6.68 -5.81
C LEU A 118 -12.14 -7.70 -4.88
N TYR A 119 -11.24 -8.54 -5.42
CA TYR A 119 -10.46 -9.46 -4.58
C TYR A 119 -9.49 -8.70 -3.67
N GLU A 120 -8.84 -7.66 -4.20
CA GLU A 120 -7.97 -6.77 -3.42
C GLU A 120 -8.79 -6.02 -2.35
N ALA A 121 -9.96 -5.48 -2.70
CA ALA A 121 -10.85 -4.83 -1.74
C ALA A 121 -11.31 -5.78 -0.63
N ALA A 122 -11.61 -7.04 -0.96
CA ALA A 122 -12.02 -8.05 0.00
C ALA A 122 -10.86 -8.48 0.91
N LEU A 123 -9.72 -8.87 0.37
CA LEU A 123 -8.61 -9.45 1.15
C LEU A 123 -7.73 -8.38 1.80
N GLU A 124 -7.20 -7.43 0.99
CA GLU A 124 -6.31 -6.37 1.47
C GLU A 124 -7.08 -5.24 2.20
N GLY A 125 -8.38 -5.13 1.94
CA GLY A 125 -9.31 -4.22 2.59
C GLY A 125 -10.06 -4.87 3.75
N LEU A 126 -11.20 -5.50 3.47
CA LEU A 126 -12.15 -5.94 4.49
C LEU A 126 -11.57 -7.00 5.44
N VAL A 127 -11.03 -8.10 4.91
CA VAL A 127 -10.52 -9.21 5.73
C VAL A 127 -9.35 -8.73 6.59
N LEU A 128 -8.41 -8.00 5.99
CA LEU A 128 -7.28 -7.42 6.69
C LEU A 128 -7.75 -6.46 7.80
N PHE A 129 -8.72 -5.59 7.52
CA PHE A 129 -9.33 -4.70 8.51
C PHE A 129 -9.87 -5.47 9.70
N LEU A 130 -10.67 -6.51 9.46
CA LEU A 130 -11.29 -7.30 10.52
C LEU A 130 -10.24 -7.99 11.40
N ILE A 131 -9.23 -8.61 10.79
CA ILE A 131 -8.17 -9.34 11.52
C ILE A 131 -7.32 -8.36 12.34
N ILE A 132 -6.86 -7.25 11.74
CA ILE A 132 -5.99 -6.29 12.43
C ILE A 132 -6.75 -5.61 13.58
N ASN A 133 -7.99 -5.19 13.36
CA ASN A 133 -8.78 -4.56 14.43
C ASN A 133 -9.11 -5.55 15.55
N TRP A 134 -9.40 -6.81 15.22
CA TRP A 134 -9.60 -7.85 16.23
C TRP A 134 -8.33 -8.09 17.05
N TYR A 135 -7.17 -8.18 16.39
CA TYR A 135 -5.88 -8.39 17.04
C TYR A 135 -5.49 -7.21 17.94
N ALA A 136 -5.73 -5.99 17.49
CA ALA A 136 -5.40 -4.75 18.20
C ALA A 136 -6.29 -4.47 19.43
N ARG A 137 -7.39 -5.24 19.65
CA ARG A 137 -8.25 -5.09 20.84
C ARG A 137 -7.55 -5.41 22.16
N LYS A 138 -6.51 -6.22 22.11
CA LYS A 138 -5.71 -6.57 23.29
C LYS A 138 -4.43 -5.74 23.32
N PRO A 139 -3.90 -5.39 24.51
CA PRO A 139 -2.60 -4.76 24.62
C PRO A 139 -1.53 -5.57 23.89
N ARG A 140 -0.71 -4.91 23.09
CA ARG A 140 0.34 -5.52 22.26
C ARG A 140 1.69 -4.84 22.54
N LEU A 141 2.77 -5.52 22.20
CA LEU A 141 4.08 -4.92 22.22
C LEU A 141 4.23 -3.96 21.03
N GLN A 142 5.11 -2.98 21.15
CA GLN A 142 5.36 -2.01 20.07
C GLN A 142 5.83 -2.71 18.80
N GLY A 143 5.20 -2.42 17.69
CA GLY A 143 5.48 -2.99 16.37
C GLY A 143 4.75 -4.29 16.06
N GLU A 144 4.03 -4.91 17.00
CA GLU A 144 3.30 -6.17 16.75
C GLU A 144 2.13 -5.99 15.78
N VAL A 145 1.33 -4.94 15.93
CA VAL A 145 0.16 -4.70 15.07
C VAL A 145 0.61 -4.31 13.67
N ALA A 146 1.61 -3.43 13.57
CA ALA A 146 2.23 -3.07 12.30
C ALA A 146 2.92 -4.28 11.64
N GLY A 147 3.59 -5.13 12.44
CA GLY A 147 4.20 -6.37 11.98
C GLY A 147 3.17 -7.34 11.39
N LEU A 148 2.05 -7.58 12.10
CA LEU A 148 0.96 -8.41 11.61
C LEU A 148 0.35 -7.86 10.32
N PHE A 149 0.16 -6.53 10.24
CA PHE A 149 -0.30 -5.89 9.02
C PHE A 149 0.63 -6.20 7.84
N LEU A 150 1.95 -6.03 7.99
CA LEU A 150 2.92 -6.31 6.93
C LEU A 150 2.90 -7.77 6.48
N VAL A 151 2.77 -8.71 7.41
CA VAL A 151 2.69 -10.15 7.09
C VAL A 151 1.42 -10.47 6.31
N LEU A 152 0.26 -10.06 6.81
CA LEU A 152 -1.01 -10.39 6.19
C LEU A 152 -1.22 -9.67 4.85
N TYR A 153 -0.91 -8.37 4.80
CA TYR A 153 -0.97 -7.63 3.55
C TYR A 153 -0.05 -8.24 2.50
N GLY A 154 1.20 -8.57 2.88
CA GLY A 154 2.14 -9.24 1.99
C GLY A 154 1.63 -10.58 1.49
N ALA A 155 1.03 -11.39 2.35
CA ALA A 155 0.47 -12.69 1.98
C ALA A 155 -0.73 -12.54 1.03
N PHE A 156 -1.66 -11.63 1.31
CA PHE A 156 -2.82 -11.37 0.44
C PHE A 156 -2.38 -10.80 -0.90
N ARG A 157 -1.49 -9.82 -0.89
CA ARG A 157 -0.94 -9.22 -2.11
C ARG A 157 -0.21 -10.25 -2.96
N PHE A 158 0.62 -11.10 -2.34
CA PHE A 158 1.30 -12.19 -3.03
C PHE A 158 0.32 -13.14 -3.71
N SER A 159 -0.77 -13.50 -3.02
CA SER A 159 -1.80 -14.41 -3.54
C SER A 159 -2.60 -13.79 -4.70
N ILE A 160 -2.98 -12.52 -4.58
CA ILE A 160 -3.76 -11.83 -5.62
C ILE A 160 -2.94 -11.62 -6.89
N GLU A 161 -1.63 -11.49 -6.79
CA GLU A 161 -0.75 -11.28 -7.94
C GLU A 161 -0.83 -12.41 -8.99
N PHE A 162 -1.28 -13.60 -8.62
CA PHE A 162 -1.51 -14.69 -9.58
C PHE A 162 -2.65 -14.40 -10.56
N VAL A 163 -3.66 -13.65 -10.13
CA VAL A 163 -4.84 -13.29 -10.95
C VAL A 163 -4.83 -11.86 -11.44
N ARG A 164 -3.92 -11.03 -10.93
CA ARG A 164 -3.77 -9.64 -11.35
C ARG A 164 -3.05 -9.53 -12.70
N GLN A 165 -3.47 -8.59 -13.53
CA GLN A 165 -2.71 -8.19 -14.72
C GLN A 165 -1.51 -7.34 -14.29
N PRO A 166 -0.27 -7.70 -14.63
CA PRO A 166 0.89 -6.83 -14.38
C PRO A 166 0.76 -5.51 -15.13
N ASP A 167 1.21 -4.41 -14.52
CA ASP A 167 1.18 -3.10 -15.16
C ASP A 167 2.06 -3.11 -16.42
N ALA A 168 1.53 -2.66 -17.56
CA ALA A 168 2.18 -2.73 -18.88
C ALA A 168 3.56 -2.06 -18.92
N GLN A 169 3.77 -1.01 -18.11
CA GLN A 169 5.06 -0.32 -17.98
C GLN A 169 6.18 -1.20 -17.37
N PHE A 170 5.83 -2.33 -16.76
CA PHE A 170 6.77 -3.30 -16.19
C PHE A 170 6.80 -4.62 -16.96
N ALA A 171 5.98 -4.78 -17.99
CA ALA A 171 6.00 -5.93 -18.88
C ALA A 171 7.35 -5.95 -19.63
N GLY A 172 8.18 -6.96 -19.37
CA GLY A 172 9.47 -7.15 -20.03
C GLY A 172 10.72 -6.62 -19.29
N GLN A 173 10.59 -6.01 -18.11
CA GLN A 173 11.74 -5.57 -17.31
C GLN A 173 12.02 -6.49 -16.10
N SER A 174 12.32 -7.74 -16.32
CA SER A 174 12.74 -8.67 -15.24
C SER A 174 14.28 -8.73 -15.11
N ALA A 175 14.94 -7.59 -15.01
CA ALA A 175 16.40 -7.53 -15.08
C ALA A 175 17.16 -7.89 -13.79
N LEU A 176 16.49 -8.17 -12.65
CA LEU A 176 17.22 -8.48 -11.41
C LEU A 176 17.10 -9.91 -10.89
N LEU A 177 16.19 -10.73 -11.45
CA LEU A 177 16.00 -12.11 -11.01
C LEU A 177 15.60 -13.03 -12.18
N GLU A 178 16.42 -13.11 -13.22
CA GLU A 178 16.24 -14.08 -14.31
C GLU A 178 16.16 -15.53 -13.82
N SER A 179 16.69 -15.80 -12.63
CA SER A 179 16.62 -17.12 -11.99
C SER A 179 15.24 -17.45 -11.38
N PHE A 180 14.34 -16.46 -11.18
CA PHE A 180 13.00 -16.64 -10.64
C PHE A 180 11.93 -16.13 -11.60
N ASN A 181 11.99 -16.56 -12.83
CA ASN A 181 11.14 -16.08 -13.95
C ASN A 181 9.63 -16.31 -13.76
N TRP A 182 9.20 -17.01 -12.69
CA TRP A 182 7.81 -17.29 -12.35
C TRP A 182 7.18 -16.29 -11.37
N MET A 183 8.01 -15.45 -10.70
CA MET A 183 7.55 -14.45 -9.74
C MET A 183 7.44 -13.07 -10.38
N THR A 184 6.33 -12.38 -10.08
CA THR A 184 6.18 -10.97 -10.46
C THR A 184 6.98 -10.07 -9.51
N ARG A 185 7.26 -8.83 -9.93
CA ARG A 185 7.89 -7.83 -9.05
C ARG A 185 7.06 -7.57 -7.79
N GLY A 186 5.73 -7.60 -7.91
CA GLY A 186 4.83 -7.48 -6.77
C GLY A 186 5.08 -8.58 -5.75
N GLN A 187 5.19 -9.83 -6.19
CA GLN A 187 5.50 -10.97 -5.31
C GLN A 187 6.88 -10.86 -4.67
N THR A 188 7.90 -10.46 -5.44
CA THR A 188 9.25 -10.30 -4.92
C THR A 188 9.31 -9.25 -3.79
N LEU A 189 8.58 -8.14 -3.91
CA LEU A 189 8.53 -7.10 -2.89
C LEU A 189 7.72 -7.52 -1.64
N CYS A 190 6.80 -8.46 -1.77
CA CYS A 190 6.05 -8.99 -0.63
C CYS A 190 6.93 -9.80 0.34
N ILE A 191 7.96 -10.49 -0.16
CA ILE A 191 8.82 -11.34 0.67
C ILE A 191 9.57 -10.52 1.75
N PRO A 192 10.38 -9.50 1.41
CA PRO A 192 11.07 -8.72 2.44
C PRO A 192 10.09 -8.01 3.39
N MET A 193 8.91 -7.60 2.90
CA MET A 193 7.87 -7.00 3.73
C MET A 193 7.33 -7.98 4.76
N MET A 194 7.03 -9.23 4.38
CA MET A 194 6.60 -10.29 5.30
C MET A 194 7.69 -10.64 6.32
N LEU A 195 8.95 -10.74 5.86
CA LEU A 195 10.07 -11.01 6.75
C LEU A 195 10.28 -9.91 7.79
N LEU A 196 10.17 -8.64 7.38
CA LEU A 196 10.18 -7.49 8.29
C LEU A 196 9.02 -7.56 9.29
N GLY A 197 7.82 -7.88 8.83
CA GLY A 197 6.65 -8.05 9.69
C GLY A 197 6.85 -9.14 10.74
N LEU A 198 7.34 -10.31 10.34
CA LEU A 198 7.67 -11.41 11.25
C LEU A 198 8.76 -11.03 12.25
N TRP A 199 9.77 -10.28 11.81
CA TRP A 199 10.82 -9.80 12.69
C TRP A 199 10.29 -8.82 13.73
N LEU A 200 9.42 -7.88 13.35
CA LEU A 200 8.74 -6.96 14.26
C LEU A 200 7.91 -7.70 15.31
N MET A 201 7.16 -8.73 14.90
CA MET A 201 6.34 -9.52 15.82
C MET A 201 7.16 -10.38 16.78
N ARG A 202 8.37 -10.82 16.40
CA ARG A 202 9.24 -11.64 17.24
C ARG A 202 10.09 -10.83 18.21
N LYS A 203 10.42 -9.60 17.84
CA LYS A 203 11.29 -8.74 18.65
C LYS A 203 10.44 -8.01 19.67
N SER A 204 10.61 -8.35 20.97
CA SER A 204 9.97 -7.62 22.06
C SER A 204 10.53 -6.21 22.17
N PHE A 205 9.78 -5.22 21.68
CA PHE A 205 10.08 -3.80 21.85
C PHE A 205 9.24 -3.29 23.02
N GLY A 206 9.52 -3.51 24.25
CA GLY A 206 8.85 -2.97 25.41
C GLY A 206 7.32 -2.78 25.37
N PRO A 207 6.63 -2.61 26.47
CA PRO A 207 5.19 -2.36 26.47
C PRO A 207 4.89 -1.01 25.79
N VAL A 208 3.73 -0.92 25.13
CA VAL A 208 3.21 0.36 24.63
C VAL A 208 3.08 1.29 25.83
N GLU A 209 3.92 2.30 25.93
CA GLU A 209 3.75 3.36 26.91
C GLU A 209 2.45 4.10 26.60
N THR A 210 1.36 3.70 27.25
CA THR A 210 0.10 4.45 27.28
C THR A 210 0.29 5.73 28.11
N ARG A 211 1.15 6.63 27.66
CA ARG A 211 1.18 8.02 28.15
C ARG A 211 0.11 8.85 27.43
N ILE A 212 -1.12 8.35 27.44
CA ILE A 212 -2.30 9.19 27.24
C ILE A 212 -2.95 9.33 28.62
N GLY A 213 -2.39 10.15 29.45
CA GLY A 213 -2.93 10.44 30.76
C GLY A 213 -2.19 11.63 31.33
N GLY A 214 -2.70 12.82 31.05
CA GLY A 214 -2.16 14.07 31.57
C GLY A 214 -2.02 14.03 33.08
N LYS A 215 -0.88 14.44 33.57
CA LYS A 215 -0.81 15.03 34.91
C LYS A 215 -1.62 16.34 34.84
N ARG A 216 -2.71 16.38 35.61
CA ARG A 216 -3.31 17.62 36.07
C ARG A 216 -2.31 18.34 36.98
#